data_3bdde6d493fd8b80d77a772d5ff2c582
#
_entry.id   3bdde6d493fd8b80d77a772d5ff2c582
#
_cell.length_a   1.000
_cell.length_b   1.000
_cell.length_c   1.000
_cell.angle_alpha   90.00
_cell.angle_beta   90.00
_cell.angle_gamma   90.00
#
_symmetry.space_group_name_H-M   'P 1'
#
loop_
_entity.id
_entity.type
_entity.pdbx_description
1 polymer ?
#
loop_
_entity_poly.entity_id
_entity_poly.type
_entity_poly.pdbx_seq_one_letter_code
_entity_poly.pdbx_strand_id
1 'polypeptide(L)'
;MSVPNSTQQPDPSRIMQIGMGFWASKLLLVAIKFELFTLLASQKSGAGAIKEKLGLRTTDQHVFDFLDGLVSLGFLEREGILEKAIYSNSPDSNIFLDKKKPSYSGGILEMANNRLYEFWGHLEQGLLTGEAQNETKGAGNMNFFEDLYKSPEKLREFMNAMSAIQAGNFISLVRQF
;
A
#
# COMPACT_ATOMS: atom_id res chain seq x y z
N MET A 1 33.27 34.96 10.97
CA MET A 1 32.34 33.82 11.31
C MET A 1 32.44 32.82 10.17
N SER A 2 33.19 31.74 10.41
CA SER A 2 33.41 30.70 9.40
C SER A 2 32.23 29.76 9.41
N VAL A 3 31.53 29.66 8.28
CA VAL A 3 30.50 28.63 8.04
C VAL A 3 31.23 27.28 7.98
N PRO A 4 30.83 26.27 8.78
CA PRO A 4 31.44 24.96 8.67
C PRO A 4 31.02 24.37 7.31
N ASN A 5 32.01 24.23 6.42
CA ASN A 5 31.86 23.53 5.14
C ASN A 5 31.77 22.03 5.44
N SER A 6 30.57 21.53 5.69
CA SER A 6 30.34 20.09 5.75
C SER A 6 30.47 19.52 4.34
N THR A 7 31.67 19.13 3.97
CA THR A 7 31.93 18.29 2.80
C THR A 7 31.35 16.89 3.05
N GLN A 8 30.04 16.80 3.03
CA GLN A 8 29.37 15.51 3.02
C GLN A 8 29.76 14.83 1.70
N GLN A 9 30.47 13.71 1.79
CA GLN A 9 30.82 12.95 0.57
C GLN A 9 29.51 12.54 -0.15
N PRO A 10 29.51 12.63 -1.50
CA PRO A 10 28.37 12.16 -2.26
C PRO A 10 28.03 10.69 -1.91
N ASP A 11 26.76 10.43 -1.64
CA ASP A 11 26.24 9.11 -1.23
C ASP A 11 25.05 8.74 -2.12
N PRO A 12 25.02 7.57 -2.76
CA PRO A 12 23.95 7.12 -3.63
C PRO A 12 22.71 6.63 -2.87
N SER A 13 22.74 6.51 -1.55
CA SER A 13 21.69 5.87 -0.74
C SER A 13 20.30 6.43 -1.02
N ARG A 14 20.16 7.75 -1.12
CA ARG A 14 18.87 8.39 -1.41
C ARG A 14 18.35 8.03 -2.82
N ILE A 15 19.25 7.97 -3.81
CA ILE A 15 18.90 7.61 -5.19
C ILE A 15 18.39 6.17 -5.20
N MET A 16 19.13 5.26 -4.55
CA MET A 16 18.77 3.85 -4.47
C MET A 16 17.47 3.64 -3.70
N GLN A 17 17.29 4.31 -2.58
CA GLN A 17 16.06 4.23 -1.78
C GLN A 17 14.82 4.62 -2.60
N ILE A 18 14.88 5.69 -3.37
CA ILE A 18 13.77 6.14 -4.21
C ILE A 18 13.59 5.21 -5.41
N GLY A 19 14.67 4.90 -6.12
CA GLY A 19 14.62 4.07 -7.32
C GLY A 19 14.12 2.65 -7.08
N MET A 20 14.42 2.07 -5.91
CA MET A 20 13.99 0.73 -5.52
C MET A 20 12.75 0.71 -4.62
N GLY A 21 12.21 1.88 -4.30
CA GLY A 21 11.06 2.03 -3.39
C GLY A 21 9.79 1.30 -3.85
N PHE A 22 9.67 1.02 -5.14
CA PHE A 22 8.53 0.29 -5.71
C PHE A 22 8.41 -1.14 -5.16
N TRP A 23 9.50 -1.81 -4.76
CA TRP A 23 9.44 -3.14 -4.15
C TRP A 23 8.71 -3.12 -2.80
N ALA A 24 9.13 -2.24 -1.90
CA ALA A 24 8.49 -2.09 -0.59
C ALA A 24 7.02 -1.67 -0.74
N SER A 25 6.76 -0.71 -1.62
CA SER A 25 5.40 -0.27 -1.93
C SER A 25 4.54 -1.42 -2.45
N LYS A 26 5.04 -2.21 -3.41
CA LYS A 26 4.27 -3.32 -3.99
C LYS A 26 3.99 -4.44 -3.00
N LEU A 27 4.92 -4.77 -2.11
CA LEU A 27 4.68 -5.74 -1.03
C LEU A 27 3.51 -5.32 -0.15
N LEU A 28 3.50 -4.08 0.33
CA LEU A 28 2.42 -3.54 1.15
C LEU A 28 1.08 -3.55 0.42
N LEU A 29 1.06 -3.05 -0.82
CA LEU A 29 -0.17 -2.97 -1.63
C LEU A 29 -0.79 -4.35 -1.90
N VAL A 30 0.04 -5.37 -2.14
CA VAL A 30 -0.43 -6.75 -2.33
C VAL A 30 -0.95 -7.34 -1.01
N ALA A 31 -0.29 -7.09 0.13
CA ALA A 31 -0.77 -7.52 1.44
C ALA A 31 -2.14 -6.94 1.79
N ILE A 32 -2.37 -5.67 1.47
CA ILE A 32 -3.67 -5.00 1.64
C ILE A 32 -4.73 -5.62 0.72
N LYS A 33 -4.40 -5.83 -0.57
CA LYS A 33 -5.30 -6.45 -1.55
C LYS A 33 -5.75 -7.86 -1.13
N PHE A 34 -4.86 -8.62 -0.50
CA PHE A 34 -5.17 -9.96 0.04
C PHE A 34 -5.88 -9.91 1.39
N GLU A 35 -6.12 -8.73 1.96
CA GLU A 35 -6.68 -8.54 3.30
C GLU A 35 -5.87 -9.28 4.39
N LEU A 36 -4.55 -9.43 4.19
CA LEU A 36 -3.66 -10.15 5.09
C LEU A 36 -3.71 -9.60 6.52
N PHE A 37 -3.74 -8.28 6.68
CA PHE A 37 -3.78 -7.65 8.00
C PHE A 37 -5.10 -7.91 8.72
N THR A 38 -6.21 -7.96 8.01
CA THR A 38 -7.53 -8.33 8.54
C THR A 38 -7.56 -9.80 8.98
N LEU A 39 -6.94 -10.67 8.19
CA LEU A 39 -6.77 -12.07 8.54
C LEU A 39 -5.99 -12.23 9.84
N LEU A 40 -4.83 -11.57 9.94
CA LEU A 40 -3.93 -11.68 11.11
C LEU A 40 -4.46 -10.94 12.34
N ALA A 41 -5.31 -9.94 12.20
CA ALA A 41 -6.00 -9.29 13.31
C ALA A 41 -6.92 -10.26 14.07
N SER A 42 -7.48 -11.25 13.37
CA SER A 42 -8.32 -12.27 13.99
C SER A 42 -7.55 -13.35 14.72
N GLN A 43 -6.36 -13.73 14.17
CA GLN A 43 -5.52 -14.79 14.72
C GLN A 43 -4.12 -14.75 14.12
N LYS A 44 -3.10 -14.76 14.98
CA LYS A 44 -1.70 -15.04 14.57
C LYS A 44 -1.65 -16.37 13.83
N SER A 45 -0.87 -16.47 12.76
CA SER A 45 -0.89 -17.66 11.90
C SER A 45 0.49 -17.96 11.31
N GLY A 46 0.78 -19.24 11.08
CA GLY A 46 1.93 -19.70 10.34
C GLY A 46 1.74 -19.52 8.82
N ALA A 47 2.84 -19.54 8.07
CA ALA A 47 2.84 -19.31 6.62
C ALA A 47 1.93 -20.29 5.86
N GLY A 48 1.91 -21.57 6.23
CA GLY A 48 1.03 -22.58 5.59
C GLY A 48 -0.44 -22.27 5.74
N ALA A 49 -0.89 -21.86 6.96
CA ALA A 49 -2.28 -21.48 7.21
C ALA A 49 -2.65 -20.18 6.49
N ILE A 50 -1.73 -19.21 6.39
CA ILE A 50 -1.93 -17.97 5.61
C ILE A 50 -2.07 -18.31 4.13
N LYS A 51 -1.19 -19.15 3.58
CA LYS A 51 -1.23 -19.62 2.20
C LYS A 51 -2.59 -20.24 1.85
N GLU A 52 -3.08 -21.14 2.69
CA GLU A 52 -4.37 -21.80 2.50
C GLU A 52 -5.53 -20.81 2.54
N LYS A 53 -5.61 -19.96 3.58
CA LYS A 53 -6.68 -19.00 3.75
C LYS A 53 -6.74 -17.94 2.65
N LEU A 54 -5.58 -17.54 2.11
CA LEU A 54 -5.50 -16.57 1.00
C LEU A 54 -5.59 -17.24 -0.38
N GLY A 55 -5.68 -18.58 -0.45
CA GLY A 55 -5.76 -19.32 -1.72
C GLY A 55 -4.51 -19.18 -2.59
N LEU A 56 -3.33 -19.00 -2.00
CA LEU A 56 -2.09 -18.81 -2.74
C LEU A 56 -1.60 -20.12 -3.34
N ARG A 57 -1.34 -20.12 -4.66
CA ARG A 57 -0.90 -21.31 -5.42
C ARG A 57 0.63 -21.40 -5.61
N THR A 58 1.35 -20.55 -4.93
CA THR A 58 2.82 -20.48 -5.00
C THR A 58 3.50 -21.50 -4.08
N THR A 59 4.83 -21.59 -4.12
CA THR A 59 5.63 -22.43 -3.20
C THR A 59 5.62 -21.83 -1.79
N ASP A 60 5.92 -22.66 -0.77
CA ASP A 60 6.02 -22.19 0.61
C ASP A 60 7.16 -21.18 0.77
N GLN A 61 8.27 -21.38 0.05
CA GLN A 61 9.39 -20.43 0.03
C GLN A 61 8.93 -19.01 -0.37
N HIS A 62 8.14 -18.87 -1.43
CA HIS A 62 7.66 -17.56 -1.85
C HIS A 62 6.69 -16.94 -0.82
N VAL A 63 5.96 -17.77 -0.07
CA VAL A 63 5.11 -17.25 1.03
C VAL A 63 5.99 -16.74 2.16
N PHE A 64 7.04 -17.46 2.55
CA PHE A 64 8.01 -16.97 3.54
C PHE A 64 8.67 -15.69 3.08
N ASP A 65 9.16 -15.61 1.84
CA ASP A 65 9.80 -14.41 1.29
C ASP A 65 8.86 -13.19 1.34
N PHE A 66 7.59 -13.39 0.99
CA PHE A 66 6.57 -12.34 1.05
C PHE A 66 6.30 -11.86 2.48
N LEU A 67 6.10 -12.80 3.42
CA LEU A 67 5.80 -12.46 4.82
C LEU A 67 7.01 -11.85 5.52
N ASP A 68 8.21 -12.40 5.30
CA ASP A 68 9.45 -11.89 5.88
C ASP A 68 9.84 -10.53 5.28
N GLY A 69 9.51 -10.28 4.01
CA GLY A 69 9.59 -8.95 3.42
C GLY A 69 8.73 -7.93 4.18
N LEU A 70 7.50 -8.28 4.56
CA LEU A 70 6.63 -7.42 5.36
C LEU A 70 7.14 -7.25 6.81
N VAL A 71 7.76 -8.28 7.38
CA VAL A 71 8.44 -8.19 8.69
C VAL A 71 9.61 -7.22 8.61
N SER A 72 10.45 -7.31 7.57
CA SER A 72 11.60 -6.42 7.40
C SER A 72 11.21 -4.95 7.21
N LEU A 73 10.01 -4.71 6.69
CA LEU A 73 9.41 -3.38 6.53
C LEU A 73 8.64 -2.90 7.78
N GLY A 74 8.55 -3.72 8.84
CA GLY A 74 7.87 -3.37 10.10
C GLY A 74 6.34 -3.45 10.04
N PHE A 75 5.74 -4.04 9.01
CA PHE A 75 4.30 -4.23 8.93
C PHE A 75 3.80 -5.49 9.65
N LEU A 76 4.65 -6.50 9.76
CA LEU A 76 4.39 -7.72 10.51
C LEU A 76 5.46 -7.94 11.59
N GLU A 77 5.09 -8.69 12.61
CA GLU A 77 5.96 -9.29 13.60
C GLU A 77 6.05 -10.79 13.35
N ARG A 78 7.18 -11.40 13.69
CA ARG A 78 7.41 -12.84 13.53
C ARG A 78 8.00 -13.42 14.80
N GLU A 79 7.40 -14.49 15.29
CA GLU A 79 7.91 -15.36 16.36
C GLU A 79 8.35 -16.69 15.74
N GLY A 80 9.57 -17.12 16.02
CA GLY A 80 10.15 -18.36 15.44
C GLY A 80 10.75 -18.17 14.05
N ILE A 81 11.13 -19.29 13.43
CA ILE A 81 11.82 -19.32 12.12
C ILE A 81 11.27 -20.45 11.24
N LEU A 82 11.33 -20.25 9.92
CA LEU A 82 10.91 -21.22 8.90
C LEU A 82 9.49 -21.75 9.17
N GLU A 83 9.31 -23.08 9.14
CA GLU A 83 8.01 -23.75 9.30
C GLU A 83 7.36 -23.49 10.67
N LYS A 84 8.15 -23.10 11.68
CA LYS A 84 7.68 -22.74 13.02
C LYS A 84 7.38 -21.26 13.18
N ALA A 85 7.60 -20.46 12.13
CA ALA A 85 7.33 -19.04 12.16
C ALA A 85 5.84 -18.75 12.30
N ILE A 86 5.48 -17.91 13.26
CA ILE A 86 4.13 -17.40 13.49
C ILE A 86 4.16 -15.90 13.25
N TYR A 87 3.29 -15.43 12.38
CA TYR A 87 3.19 -14.02 11.97
C TYR A 87 2.00 -13.35 12.65
N SER A 88 2.18 -12.10 13.00
CA SER A 88 1.14 -11.22 13.54
C SER A 88 1.31 -9.80 12.99
N ASN A 89 0.26 -9.00 13.07
CA ASN A 89 0.35 -7.59 12.71
C ASN A 89 1.26 -6.85 13.70
N SER A 90 2.05 -5.88 13.18
CA SER A 90 2.62 -4.84 14.02
C SER A 90 1.51 -3.97 14.63
N PRO A 91 1.78 -3.21 15.73
CA PRO A 91 0.77 -2.34 16.34
C PRO A 91 0.08 -1.40 15.34
N ASP A 92 0.87 -0.74 14.49
CA ASP A 92 0.33 0.19 13.48
C ASP A 92 -0.51 -0.53 12.43
N SER A 93 -0.03 -1.66 11.91
CA SER A 93 -0.78 -2.47 10.95
C SER A 93 -2.08 -2.98 11.54
N ASN A 94 -2.07 -3.37 12.81
CA ASN A 94 -3.27 -3.83 13.49
C ASN A 94 -4.32 -2.73 13.65
N ILE A 95 -3.90 -1.48 13.85
CA ILE A 95 -4.81 -0.33 14.00
C ILE A 95 -5.30 0.17 12.63
N PHE A 96 -4.40 0.36 11.68
CA PHE A 96 -4.69 1.11 10.46
C PHE A 96 -4.91 0.26 9.21
N LEU A 97 -4.54 -1.04 9.22
CA LEU A 97 -4.65 -1.91 8.05
C LEU A 97 -5.64 -3.07 8.22
N ASP A 98 -6.28 -3.20 9.39
CA ASP A 98 -7.42 -4.11 9.57
C ASP A 98 -8.70 -3.46 9.03
N LYS A 99 -9.22 -4.01 7.93
CA LYS A 99 -10.39 -3.50 7.20
C LYS A 99 -11.68 -3.46 8.02
N LYS A 100 -11.74 -4.20 9.13
CA LYS A 100 -12.90 -4.23 10.03
C LYS A 100 -12.91 -3.09 11.04
N LYS A 101 -11.83 -2.33 11.15
CA LYS A 101 -11.70 -1.25 12.13
C LYS A 101 -12.13 0.10 11.55
N PRO A 102 -12.76 0.97 12.35
CA PRO A 102 -13.11 2.33 11.93
C PRO A 102 -11.87 3.19 11.57
N SER A 103 -10.69 2.82 12.09
CA SER A 103 -9.41 3.48 11.82
C SER A 103 -8.75 3.02 10.51
N TYR A 104 -9.39 2.13 9.74
CA TYR A 104 -8.83 1.59 8.51
C TYR A 104 -8.45 2.69 7.52
N SER A 105 -7.18 2.75 7.19
CA SER A 105 -6.60 3.73 6.25
C SER A 105 -6.17 3.11 4.91
N GLY A 106 -6.40 1.81 4.73
CA GLY A 106 -5.97 1.08 3.53
C GLY A 106 -6.73 1.43 2.26
N GLY A 107 -7.88 2.12 2.33
CA GLY A 107 -8.70 2.43 1.16
C GLY A 107 -7.97 3.20 0.05
N ILE A 108 -7.12 4.18 0.42
CA ILE A 108 -6.28 4.90 -0.56
C ILE A 108 -5.21 3.97 -1.17
N LEU A 109 -4.69 3.03 -0.40
CA LEU A 109 -3.69 2.07 -0.87
C LEU A 109 -4.32 0.99 -1.77
N GLU A 110 -5.58 0.60 -1.53
CA GLU A 110 -6.36 -0.22 -2.46
C GLU A 110 -6.50 0.46 -3.82
N MET A 111 -6.93 1.74 -3.83
CA MET A 111 -7.02 2.54 -5.06
C MET A 111 -5.66 2.71 -5.73
N ALA A 112 -4.60 2.94 -4.94
CA ALA A 112 -3.23 3.04 -5.47
C ALA A 112 -2.83 1.74 -6.19
N ASN A 113 -3.08 0.58 -5.59
CA ASN A 113 -2.75 -0.71 -6.20
C ASN A 113 -3.58 -1.03 -7.45
N ASN A 114 -4.88 -0.74 -7.41
CA ASN A 114 -5.80 -1.14 -8.47
C ASN A 114 -5.73 -0.20 -9.70
N ARG A 115 -5.31 1.05 -9.50
CA ARG A 115 -5.36 2.08 -10.55
C ARG A 115 -4.07 2.86 -10.69
N LEU A 116 -3.63 3.56 -9.63
CA LEU A 116 -2.57 4.56 -9.74
C LEU A 116 -1.22 3.93 -10.06
N TYR A 117 -0.94 2.74 -9.55
CA TYR A 117 0.33 2.05 -9.77
C TYR A 117 0.58 1.76 -11.26
N GLU A 118 -0.46 1.34 -11.99
CA GLU A 118 -0.39 1.11 -13.43
C GLU A 118 -0.22 2.42 -14.20
N PHE A 119 -0.99 3.45 -13.85
CA PHE A 119 -0.91 4.76 -14.52
C PHE A 119 0.47 5.41 -14.37
N TRP A 120 1.07 5.31 -13.18
CA TRP A 120 2.42 5.80 -12.94
C TRP A 120 3.49 5.01 -13.71
N GLY A 121 3.23 3.76 -14.07
CA GLY A 121 4.07 2.99 -14.99
C GLY A 121 4.18 3.59 -16.40
N HIS A 122 3.24 4.45 -16.77
CA HIS A 122 3.20 5.13 -18.08
C HIS A 122 3.66 6.60 -18.01
N LEU A 123 4.31 7.03 -16.93
CA LEU A 123 4.77 8.42 -16.77
C LEU A 123 5.62 8.91 -17.94
N GLU A 124 6.55 8.08 -18.43
CA GLU A 124 7.39 8.42 -19.57
C GLU A 124 6.54 8.77 -20.80
N GLN A 125 5.54 7.96 -21.12
CA GLN A 125 4.64 8.21 -22.23
C GLN A 125 3.86 9.52 -22.06
N GLY A 126 3.40 9.82 -20.85
CA GLY A 126 2.74 11.09 -20.54
C GLY A 126 3.63 12.29 -20.77
N LEU A 127 4.89 12.21 -20.37
CA LEU A 127 5.88 13.28 -20.58
C LEU A 127 6.24 13.49 -22.06
N LEU A 128 6.31 12.40 -22.84
CA LEU A 128 6.65 12.47 -24.26
C LEU A 128 5.50 13.00 -25.13
N THR A 129 4.26 12.69 -24.77
CA THR A 129 3.08 13.03 -25.62
C THR A 129 2.26 14.20 -25.10
N GLY A 130 2.36 14.52 -23.82
CA GLY A 130 1.46 15.46 -23.15
C GLY A 130 0.04 14.93 -22.93
N GLU A 131 -0.20 13.64 -23.22
CA GLU A 131 -1.51 13.00 -23.03
C GLU A 131 -1.67 12.45 -21.61
N ALA A 132 -2.91 12.52 -21.09
CA ALA A 132 -3.24 11.89 -19.82
C ALA A 132 -3.05 10.36 -19.88
N GLN A 133 -2.43 9.78 -18.84
CA GLN A 133 -2.16 8.34 -18.75
C GLN A 133 -3.06 7.65 -17.71
N ASN A 134 -4.30 8.09 -17.59
CA ASN A 134 -5.33 7.54 -16.72
C ASN A 134 -6.53 7.03 -17.53
N GLU A 135 -7.67 6.81 -16.89
CA GLU A 135 -8.90 6.33 -17.53
C GLU A 135 -9.42 7.25 -18.64
N THR A 136 -8.98 8.52 -18.67
CA THR A 136 -9.39 9.48 -19.70
C THR A 136 -8.47 9.46 -20.93
N LYS A 137 -7.49 8.55 -21.00
CA LYS A 137 -6.59 8.42 -22.14
C LYS A 137 -7.39 8.18 -23.42
N GLY A 138 -7.21 9.07 -24.41
CA GLY A 138 -7.91 8.99 -25.69
C GLY A 138 -9.39 9.37 -25.65
N ALA A 139 -9.93 9.77 -24.51
CA ALA A 139 -11.36 10.10 -24.36
C ALA A 139 -11.70 11.58 -24.67
N GLY A 140 -10.74 12.37 -25.13
CA GLY A 140 -10.92 13.80 -25.41
C GLY A 140 -11.30 14.60 -24.18
N ASN A 141 -12.42 15.34 -24.24
CA ASN A 141 -12.91 16.17 -23.14
C ASN A 141 -13.77 15.42 -22.11
N MET A 142 -13.67 14.10 -22.02
CA MET A 142 -14.46 13.34 -21.03
C MET A 142 -14.07 13.74 -19.60
N ASN A 143 -15.08 14.14 -18.84
CA ASN A 143 -14.89 14.53 -17.44
C ASN A 143 -14.68 13.25 -16.61
N PHE A 144 -13.57 13.17 -15.89
CA PHE A 144 -13.25 12.05 -14.96
C PHE A 144 -14.43 11.73 -14.03
N PHE A 145 -15.11 12.72 -13.50
CA PHE A 145 -16.25 12.51 -12.60
C PHE A 145 -17.46 11.87 -13.31
N GLU A 146 -17.70 12.22 -14.57
CA GLU A 146 -18.78 11.59 -15.34
C GLU A 146 -18.55 10.07 -15.52
N ASP A 147 -17.31 9.65 -15.78
CA ASP A 147 -16.97 8.23 -15.87
C ASP A 147 -17.04 7.54 -14.50
N LEU A 148 -16.60 8.22 -13.46
CA LEU A 148 -16.66 7.73 -12.09
C LEU A 148 -18.11 7.44 -11.64
N TYR A 149 -19.04 8.33 -11.94
CA TYR A 149 -20.46 8.19 -11.59
C TYR A 149 -21.19 7.11 -12.38
N LYS A 150 -20.65 6.67 -13.54
CA LYS A 150 -21.22 5.57 -14.31
C LYS A 150 -20.94 4.19 -13.72
N SER A 151 -19.92 4.08 -12.86
CA SER A 151 -19.52 2.80 -12.23
C SER A 151 -19.67 2.87 -10.71
N PRO A 152 -20.67 2.19 -10.12
CA PRO A 152 -20.84 2.13 -8.67
C PRO A 152 -19.61 1.57 -7.93
N GLU A 153 -18.86 0.68 -8.57
CA GLU A 153 -17.64 0.08 -7.98
C GLU A 153 -16.51 1.09 -7.92
N LYS A 154 -16.22 1.79 -9.03
CA LYS A 154 -15.20 2.87 -9.09
C LYS A 154 -15.55 3.99 -8.12
N LEU A 155 -16.83 4.38 -8.06
CA LEU A 155 -17.29 5.41 -7.13
C LEU A 155 -17.07 5.00 -5.68
N ARG A 156 -17.39 3.76 -5.32
CA ARG A 156 -17.18 3.22 -3.97
C ARG A 156 -15.70 3.20 -3.60
N GLU A 157 -14.85 2.72 -4.50
CA GLU A 157 -13.39 2.71 -4.30
C GLU A 157 -12.86 4.13 -4.07
N PHE A 158 -13.27 5.08 -4.89
CA PHE A 158 -12.89 6.49 -4.76
C PHE A 158 -13.36 7.08 -3.42
N MET A 159 -14.63 6.85 -3.03
CA MET A 159 -15.16 7.33 -1.76
C MET A 159 -14.44 6.72 -0.55
N ASN A 160 -14.12 5.42 -0.60
CA ASN A 160 -13.35 4.76 0.44
C ASN A 160 -11.94 5.34 0.56
N ALA A 161 -11.28 5.61 -0.58
CA ALA A 161 -9.96 6.22 -0.60
C ALA A 161 -9.99 7.64 0.00
N MET A 162 -10.96 8.47 -0.39
CA MET A 162 -11.10 9.83 0.13
C MET A 162 -11.43 9.83 1.63
N SER A 163 -12.31 8.94 2.08
CA SER A 163 -12.62 8.77 3.50
C SER A 163 -11.40 8.37 4.32
N ALA A 164 -10.58 7.45 3.80
CA ALA A 164 -9.35 7.02 4.47
C ALA A 164 -8.34 8.16 4.66
N ILE A 165 -8.18 9.04 3.65
CA ILE A 165 -7.30 10.21 3.75
C ILE A 165 -7.81 11.22 4.78
N GLN A 166 -9.12 11.43 4.83
CA GLN A 166 -9.73 12.49 5.65
C GLN A 166 -10.00 12.06 7.10
N ALA A 167 -10.01 10.76 7.41
CA ALA A 167 -10.37 10.26 8.73
C ALA A 167 -9.53 10.89 9.86
N GLY A 168 -8.22 11.00 9.67
CA GLY A 168 -7.33 11.65 10.64
C GLY A 168 -7.64 13.13 10.86
N ASN A 169 -7.97 13.85 9.80
CA ASN A 169 -8.32 15.27 9.86
C ASN A 169 -9.65 15.49 10.61
N PHE A 170 -10.66 14.65 10.36
CA PHE A 170 -11.94 14.72 11.06
C PHE A 170 -11.81 14.41 12.54
N ILE A 171 -11.02 13.38 12.91
CA ILE A 171 -10.75 13.05 14.33
C ILE A 171 -10.05 14.23 15.02
N SER A 172 -9.06 14.85 14.38
CA SER A 172 -8.34 16.01 14.91
C SER A 172 -9.28 17.20 15.09
N LEU A 173 -10.17 17.46 14.13
CA LEU A 173 -11.16 18.53 14.21
C LEU A 173 -12.12 18.34 15.39
N VAL A 174 -12.68 17.14 15.53
CA VAL A 174 -13.63 16.81 16.64
C VAL A 174 -12.99 16.94 18.03
N ARG A 175 -11.68 16.73 18.15
CA ARG A 175 -10.96 16.89 19.43
C ARG A 175 -10.68 18.34 19.81
N GLN A 176 -10.85 19.29 18.88
CA GLN A 176 -10.64 20.73 19.12
C GLN A 176 -11.92 21.46 19.57
N PHE A 177 -13.06 20.82 19.46
CA PHE A 177 -14.37 21.30 19.89
C PHE A 177 -14.98 20.43 20.99
#